data_623abf77196faf9c26ee88bdd4515b23
#
_entry.id   623abf77196faf9c26ee88bdd4515b23
#
_cell.length_a   1.000
_cell.length_b   1.000
_cell.length_c   1.000
_cell.angle_alpha   90.00
_cell.angle_beta   90.00
_cell.angle_gamma   90.00
#
_symmetry.space_group_name_H-M   'P 1'
#
loop_
_entity.id
_entity.type
_entity.pdbx_description
1 polymer ?
#
loop_
_entity_poly.entity_id
_entity_poly.type
_entity_poly.pdbx_seq_one_letter_code
_entity_poly.pdbx_strand_id
1 'polypeptide(L)'
;MSKDQATSTPFTKGLGFFVLLGMLLLIILGIFVSPADVNQGESVRIMYAHVPGAWLAYLAFIVTAVSSAAYLWKRTRSLTWDRIAGASAEVGVLFMGISLVTGSLWGRLTWGTYWTWDARLTTTAFLFVTYIGYLAVRGLGGTHQQRARRCLLYTSPSPRDRTRSRMPSSA
;
A
#
# COMPACT_ATOMS: atom_id res chain seq x y z
N MET A 1 12.33 -3.48 -29.69
CA MET A 1 13.11 -2.85 -28.60
C MET A 1 12.30 -1.66 -28.09
N SER A 2 11.53 -1.84 -27.01
CA SER A 2 10.81 -0.76 -26.34
C SER A 2 11.87 0.09 -25.63
N LYS A 3 11.98 1.36 -26.02
CA LYS A 3 12.77 2.34 -25.26
C LYS A 3 12.16 2.40 -23.87
N ASP A 4 12.89 1.91 -22.89
CA ASP A 4 12.59 2.20 -21.48
C ASP A 4 12.49 3.70 -21.35
N GLN A 5 11.27 4.20 -21.24
CA GLN A 5 11.05 5.61 -20.97
C GLN A 5 11.60 5.84 -19.58
N ALA A 6 12.78 6.44 -19.53
CA ALA A 6 13.42 6.85 -18.28
C ALA A 6 12.41 7.69 -17.49
N THR A 7 11.92 7.14 -16.40
CA THR A 7 10.98 7.80 -15.46
C THR A 7 11.59 9.01 -14.76
N SER A 8 12.87 9.29 -15.02
CA SER A 8 13.61 10.36 -14.36
C SER A 8 13.54 11.68 -15.15
N THR A 9 12.44 12.38 -15.06
CA THR A 9 12.36 13.78 -15.48
C THR A 9 13.11 14.68 -14.49
N PRO A 10 13.58 15.89 -14.88
CA PRO A 10 14.19 16.84 -13.95
C PRO A 10 13.30 17.12 -12.73
N PHE A 11 11.98 17.14 -12.92
CA PHE A 11 11.00 17.30 -11.85
C PHE A 11 11.04 16.15 -10.85
N THR A 12 11.03 14.89 -11.32
CA THR A 12 11.07 13.70 -10.43
C THR A 12 12.38 13.59 -9.68
N LYS A 13 13.51 14.01 -10.30
CA LYS A 13 14.81 14.08 -9.62
C LYS A 13 14.81 15.13 -8.52
N GLY A 14 14.30 16.35 -8.81
CA GLY A 14 14.15 17.41 -7.84
C GLY A 14 13.26 17.00 -6.67
N LEU A 15 12.10 16.41 -6.94
CA LEU A 15 11.20 15.90 -5.91
C LEU A 15 11.88 14.83 -5.05
N GLY A 16 12.60 13.89 -5.67
CA GLY A 16 13.36 12.86 -4.95
C GLY A 16 14.42 13.44 -4.03
N PHE A 17 15.14 14.47 -4.47
CA PHE A 17 16.12 15.19 -3.64
C PHE A 17 15.46 15.85 -2.42
N PHE A 18 14.33 16.55 -2.60
CA PHE A 18 13.61 17.18 -1.50
C PHE A 18 13.05 16.14 -0.50
N VAL A 19 12.58 15.01 -0.98
CA VAL A 19 12.13 13.92 -0.10
C VAL A 19 13.28 13.36 0.73
N LEU A 20 14.43 13.09 0.10
CA LEU A 20 15.62 12.61 0.82
C LEU A 20 16.12 13.62 1.85
N LEU A 21 16.18 14.89 1.49
CA LEU A 21 16.57 15.97 2.40
C LEU A 21 15.59 16.08 3.58
N GLY A 22 14.29 16.02 3.32
CA GLY A 22 13.26 16.03 4.36
C GLY A 22 13.35 14.83 5.29
N MET A 23 13.60 13.62 4.76
CA MET A 23 13.82 12.42 5.58
C MET A 23 15.08 12.53 6.45
N LEU A 24 16.18 13.02 5.87
CA LEU A 24 17.41 13.25 6.63
C LEU A 24 17.20 14.25 7.76
N LEU A 25 16.52 15.36 7.47
CA LEU A 25 16.17 16.37 8.47
C LEU A 25 15.29 15.79 9.58
N LEU A 26 14.28 15.02 9.22
CA LEU A 26 13.39 14.35 10.18
C LEU A 26 14.18 13.40 11.09
N ILE A 27 15.11 12.62 10.55
CA ILE A 27 15.97 11.71 11.32
C ILE A 27 16.85 12.53 12.28
N ILE A 28 17.52 13.59 11.79
CA ILE A 28 18.41 14.40 12.62
C ILE A 28 17.63 15.08 13.74
N LEU A 29 16.53 15.76 13.42
CA LEU A 29 15.73 16.48 14.39
C LEU A 29 15.03 15.52 15.36
N GLY A 30 14.46 14.42 14.87
CA GLY A 30 13.72 13.47 15.70
C GLY A 30 14.61 12.63 16.63
N ILE A 31 15.78 12.20 16.16
CA ILE A 31 16.64 11.30 16.95
C ILE A 31 17.65 12.08 17.80
N PHE A 32 18.28 13.13 17.24
CA PHE A 32 19.42 13.80 17.90
C PHE A 32 19.08 15.12 18.58
N VAL A 33 18.10 15.86 18.09
CA VAL A 33 17.77 17.22 18.57
C VAL A 33 16.57 17.22 19.52
N SER A 34 15.58 16.35 19.26
CA SER A 34 14.36 16.30 20.07
C SER A 34 14.66 15.88 21.51
N PRO A 35 14.21 16.65 22.52
CA PRO A 35 14.35 16.25 23.91
C PRO A 35 13.47 15.03 24.22
N ALA A 36 13.84 14.27 25.25
CA ALA A 36 13.02 13.20 25.77
C ALA A 36 11.71 13.76 26.35
N ASP A 37 10.62 13.03 26.17
CA ASP A 37 9.31 13.39 26.74
C ASP A 37 9.27 13.12 28.24
N VAL A 38 8.54 13.95 28.99
CA VAL A 38 8.44 13.84 30.46
C VAL A 38 7.78 12.52 30.90
N ASN A 39 6.82 12.01 30.13
CA ASN A 39 6.07 10.80 30.46
C ASN A 39 6.60 9.56 29.72
N GLN A 40 7.05 9.73 28.48
CA GLN A 40 7.45 8.63 27.60
C GLN A 40 8.98 8.46 27.48
N GLY A 41 9.76 9.40 28.02
CA GLY A 41 11.21 9.37 27.92
C GLY A 41 11.68 9.33 26.46
N GLU A 42 12.67 8.51 26.17
CA GLU A 42 13.24 8.34 24.82
C GLU A 42 12.29 7.62 23.84
N SER A 43 11.27 6.92 24.33
CA SER A 43 10.35 6.17 23.47
C SER A 43 9.50 7.05 22.55
N VAL A 44 9.36 8.34 22.88
CA VAL A 44 8.69 9.33 22.01
C VAL A 44 9.33 9.41 20.62
N ARG A 45 10.64 9.14 20.51
CA ARG A 45 11.35 9.21 19.23
C ARG A 45 10.82 8.22 18.18
N ILE A 46 10.27 7.09 18.62
CA ILE A 46 9.63 6.11 17.74
C ILE A 46 8.41 6.74 17.05
N MET A 47 7.69 7.64 17.73
CA MET A 47 6.50 8.29 17.18
C MET A 47 6.79 9.20 15.99
N TYR A 48 7.99 9.76 15.88
CA TYR A 48 8.37 10.58 14.72
C TYR A 48 8.46 9.79 13.41
N ALA A 49 8.70 8.47 13.48
CA ALA A 49 8.62 7.58 12.33
C ALA A 49 7.24 6.93 12.19
N HIS A 50 6.65 6.52 13.34
CA HIS A 50 5.37 5.83 13.39
C HIS A 50 4.22 6.67 12.85
N VAL A 51 4.04 7.89 13.35
CA VAL A 51 2.87 8.73 13.02
C VAL A 51 2.86 9.12 11.53
N PRO A 52 3.94 9.69 10.95
CA PRO A 52 3.98 9.96 9.52
C PRO A 52 3.82 8.70 8.67
N GLY A 53 4.43 7.58 9.07
CA GLY A 53 4.30 6.29 8.38
C GLY A 53 2.84 5.82 8.33
N ALA A 54 2.12 5.89 9.45
CA ALA A 54 0.71 5.52 9.51
C ALA A 54 -0.16 6.42 8.61
N TRP A 55 0.05 7.73 8.63
CA TRP A 55 -0.68 8.66 7.76
C TRP A 55 -0.42 8.40 6.28
N LEU A 56 0.84 8.16 5.89
CA LEU A 56 1.19 7.82 4.51
C LEU A 56 0.56 6.50 4.08
N ALA A 57 0.53 5.50 4.95
CA ALA A 57 -0.11 4.22 4.67
C ALA A 57 -1.62 4.38 4.41
N TYR A 58 -2.34 5.09 5.30
CA TYR A 58 -3.77 5.33 5.11
C TYR A 58 -4.07 6.15 3.85
N LEU A 59 -3.28 7.19 3.59
CA LEU A 59 -3.42 7.99 2.36
C LEU A 59 -3.21 7.11 1.11
N ALA A 60 -2.17 6.28 1.09
CA ALA A 60 -1.89 5.37 -0.01
C ALA A 60 -3.04 4.36 -0.22
N PHE A 61 -3.64 3.84 0.86
CA PHE A 61 -4.78 2.94 0.78
C PHE A 61 -6.04 3.63 0.26
N ILE A 62 -6.29 4.88 0.64
CA ILE A 62 -7.38 5.69 0.08
C ILE A 62 -7.16 5.89 -1.42
N VAL A 63 -5.95 6.25 -1.84
CA VAL A 63 -5.61 6.39 -3.27
C VAL A 63 -5.82 5.07 -4.02
N THR A 64 -5.43 3.95 -3.43
CA THR A 64 -5.67 2.61 -4.01
C THR A 64 -7.17 2.34 -4.18
N ALA A 65 -7.97 2.59 -3.15
CA ALA A 65 -9.41 2.36 -3.18
C ALA A 65 -10.10 3.23 -4.25
N VAL A 66 -9.78 4.53 -4.27
CA VAL A 66 -10.34 5.48 -5.25
C VAL A 66 -9.92 5.10 -6.67
N SER A 67 -8.65 4.80 -6.90
CA SER A 67 -8.13 4.41 -8.21
C SER A 67 -8.73 3.09 -8.70
N SER A 68 -8.91 2.13 -7.80
CA SER A 68 -9.59 0.86 -8.10
C SER A 68 -11.05 1.09 -8.44
N ALA A 69 -11.76 1.92 -7.70
CA ALA A 69 -13.16 2.29 -7.99
C ALA A 69 -13.27 3.01 -9.35
N ALA A 70 -12.37 3.95 -9.64
CA ALA A 70 -12.33 4.65 -10.94
C ALA A 70 -12.04 3.68 -12.10
N TYR A 71 -11.18 2.68 -11.90
CA TYR A 71 -10.92 1.63 -12.89
C TYR A 71 -12.16 0.75 -13.13
N LEU A 72 -12.94 0.46 -12.09
CA LEU A 72 -14.16 -0.35 -12.19
C LEU A 72 -15.29 0.41 -12.88
N TRP A 73 -15.30 1.72 -12.79
CA TRP A 73 -16.35 2.54 -13.42
C TRP A 73 -16.20 2.51 -14.94
N LYS A 74 -17.24 2.08 -15.65
CA LYS A 74 -17.21 1.89 -17.12
C LYS A 74 -16.76 3.14 -17.88
N ARG A 75 -17.09 4.33 -17.39
CA ARG A 75 -16.82 5.64 -18.03
C ARG A 75 -15.36 6.09 -17.90
N THR A 76 -14.68 5.73 -16.80
CA THR A 76 -13.31 6.17 -16.47
C THR A 76 -12.27 5.04 -16.58
N ARG A 77 -12.64 3.91 -17.14
CA ARG A 77 -11.83 2.71 -17.24
C ARG A 77 -10.56 2.94 -18.06
N SER A 78 -9.43 3.17 -17.40
CA SER A 78 -8.12 3.31 -18.03
C SER A 78 -7.06 2.51 -17.29
N LEU A 79 -6.03 2.04 -18.01
CA LEU A 79 -4.89 1.33 -17.42
C LEU A 79 -4.08 2.22 -16.46
N THR A 80 -4.19 3.54 -16.58
CA THR A 80 -3.53 4.48 -15.68
C THR A 80 -4.05 4.32 -14.26
N TRP A 81 -5.37 4.23 -14.07
CA TRP A 81 -5.97 4.00 -12.76
C TRP A 81 -5.54 2.68 -12.14
N ASP A 82 -5.44 1.61 -12.94
CA ASP A 82 -4.93 0.32 -12.48
C ASP A 82 -3.46 0.39 -12.02
N ARG A 83 -2.61 1.14 -12.76
CA ARG A 83 -1.20 1.35 -12.38
C ARG A 83 -1.08 2.16 -11.10
N ILE A 84 -1.86 3.24 -10.95
CA ILE A 84 -1.90 4.05 -9.73
C ILE A 84 -2.33 3.18 -8.54
N ALA A 85 -3.40 2.39 -8.70
CA ALA A 85 -3.88 1.50 -7.65
C ALA A 85 -2.80 0.49 -7.21
N GLY A 86 -2.05 -0.10 -8.15
CA GLY A 86 -0.96 -1.01 -7.82
C GLY A 86 0.19 -0.34 -7.08
N ALA A 87 0.70 0.77 -7.63
CA ALA A 87 1.82 1.49 -7.03
C ALA A 87 1.48 2.05 -5.64
N SER A 88 0.28 2.62 -5.46
CA SER A 88 -0.15 3.12 -4.16
C SER A 88 -0.35 2.00 -3.13
N ALA A 89 -0.82 0.82 -3.54
CA ALA A 89 -0.94 -0.33 -2.64
C ALA A 89 0.43 -0.83 -2.14
N GLU A 90 1.45 -0.87 -3.00
CA GLU A 90 2.82 -1.24 -2.62
C GLU A 90 3.39 -0.28 -1.57
N VAL A 91 3.26 1.03 -1.81
CA VAL A 91 3.67 2.07 -0.86
C VAL A 91 2.89 1.94 0.45
N GLY A 92 1.56 1.74 0.37
CA GLY A 92 0.70 1.59 1.54
C GLY A 92 1.08 0.39 2.41
N VAL A 93 1.35 -0.77 1.81
CA VAL A 93 1.77 -1.98 2.55
C VAL A 93 3.13 -1.77 3.21
N LEU A 94 4.09 -1.14 2.51
CA LEU A 94 5.41 -0.85 3.10
C LEU A 94 5.28 0.02 4.35
N PHE A 95 4.60 1.17 4.25
CA PHE A 95 4.47 2.10 5.37
C PHE A 95 3.58 1.55 6.49
N MET A 96 2.55 0.75 6.17
CA MET A 96 1.75 0.08 7.19
C MET A 96 2.56 -0.98 7.94
N GLY A 97 3.41 -1.73 7.26
CA GLY A 97 4.33 -2.67 7.91
C GLY A 97 5.29 -1.97 8.88
N ILE A 98 5.91 -0.87 8.45
CA ILE A 98 6.76 -0.03 9.31
C ILE A 98 5.96 0.48 10.51
N SER A 99 4.72 0.95 10.30
CA SER A 99 3.86 1.46 11.37
C SER A 99 3.46 0.37 12.36
N LEU A 100 3.14 -0.83 11.91
CA LEU A 100 2.83 -1.95 12.81
C LEU A 100 4.03 -2.34 13.67
N VAL A 101 5.23 -2.41 13.11
CA VAL A 101 6.46 -2.73 13.84
C VAL A 101 6.79 -1.63 14.85
N THR A 102 6.85 -0.39 14.41
CA THR A 102 7.19 0.75 15.29
C THR A 102 6.14 0.97 16.37
N GLY A 103 4.86 0.78 16.04
CA GLY A 103 3.75 0.85 17.00
C GLY A 103 3.81 -0.24 18.06
N SER A 104 4.18 -1.48 17.69
CA SER A 104 4.38 -2.59 18.64
C SER A 104 5.56 -2.32 19.58
N LEU A 105 6.67 -1.80 19.06
CA LEU A 105 7.84 -1.42 19.87
C LEU A 105 7.49 -0.31 20.86
N TRP A 106 6.83 0.73 20.39
CA TRP A 106 6.37 1.81 21.26
C TRP A 106 5.36 1.32 22.31
N GLY A 107 4.41 0.47 21.93
CA GLY A 107 3.44 -0.14 22.84
C GLY A 107 4.11 -0.95 23.96
N ARG A 108 5.18 -1.69 23.63
CA ARG A 108 5.94 -2.42 24.65
C ARG A 108 6.57 -1.50 25.69
N LEU A 109 7.11 -0.38 25.26
CA LEU A 109 7.77 0.59 26.13
C LEU A 109 6.76 1.37 26.98
N THR A 110 5.55 1.63 26.45
CA THR A 110 4.54 2.46 27.10
C THR A 110 3.53 1.66 27.91
N TRP A 111 3.06 0.52 27.39
CA TRP A 111 2.00 -0.31 27.98
C TRP A 111 2.48 -1.67 28.48
N GLY A 112 3.75 -1.99 28.30
CA GLY A 112 4.33 -3.27 28.75
C GLY A 112 4.01 -4.47 27.86
N THR A 113 3.27 -4.30 26.76
CA THR A 113 2.92 -5.36 25.80
C THR A 113 3.14 -4.92 24.38
N TYR A 114 3.56 -5.87 23.50
CA TYR A 114 3.74 -5.60 22.07
C TYR A 114 2.42 -5.51 21.31
N TRP A 115 1.38 -6.19 21.81
CA TRP A 115 0.11 -6.31 21.11
C TRP A 115 -1.06 -6.40 22.08
N THR A 116 -2.13 -5.70 21.77
CA THR A 116 -3.44 -5.84 22.40
C THR A 116 -4.49 -6.05 21.32
N TRP A 117 -5.48 -6.89 21.58
CA TRP A 117 -6.57 -7.14 20.65
C TRP A 117 -7.65 -6.05 20.73
N ASP A 118 -7.24 -4.81 20.74
CA ASP A 118 -8.18 -3.69 20.62
C ASP A 118 -8.68 -3.52 19.18
N ALA A 119 -9.78 -2.83 19.01
CA ALA A 119 -10.40 -2.63 17.70
C ALA A 119 -9.46 -1.92 16.71
N ARG A 120 -8.66 -0.97 17.17
CA ARG A 120 -7.74 -0.20 16.33
C ARG A 120 -6.60 -1.07 15.77
N LEU A 121 -5.87 -1.79 16.63
CA LEU A 121 -4.76 -2.65 16.20
C LEU A 121 -5.26 -3.80 15.34
N THR A 122 -6.37 -4.42 15.75
CA THR A 122 -6.97 -5.54 15.02
C THR A 122 -7.41 -5.12 13.62
N THR A 123 -8.15 -4.02 13.47
CA THR A 123 -8.59 -3.54 12.15
C THR A 123 -7.44 -3.10 11.27
N THR A 124 -6.39 -2.50 11.84
CA THR A 124 -5.16 -2.13 11.11
C THR A 124 -4.43 -3.36 10.59
N ALA A 125 -4.31 -4.44 11.39
CA ALA A 125 -3.71 -5.68 10.96
C ALA A 125 -4.54 -6.36 9.85
N PHE A 126 -5.87 -6.40 9.96
CA PHE A 126 -6.74 -6.92 8.90
C PHE A 126 -6.61 -6.11 7.61
N LEU A 127 -6.53 -4.78 7.70
CA LEU A 127 -6.32 -3.93 6.54
C LEU A 127 -4.97 -4.25 5.87
N PHE A 128 -3.90 -4.39 6.64
CA PHE A 128 -2.58 -4.77 6.15
C PHE A 128 -2.59 -6.11 5.40
N VAL A 129 -3.15 -7.15 6.01
CA VAL A 129 -3.26 -8.49 5.40
C VAL A 129 -4.12 -8.45 4.14
N THR A 130 -5.21 -7.68 4.12
CA THR A 130 -6.07 -7.50 2.95
C THR A 130 -5.30 -6.91 1.77
N TYR A 131 -4.46 -5.88 2.01
CA TYR A 131 -3.66 -5.28 0.94
C TYR A 131 -2.48 -6.14 0.49
N ILE A 132 -1.89 -6.94 1.39
CA ILE A 132 -0.94 -8.00 0.99
C ILE A 132 -1.63 -9.01 0.06
N GLY A 133 -2.83 -9.48 0.42
CA GLY A 133 -3.63 -10.37 -0.42
C GLY A 133 -3.95 -9.75 -1.78
N TYR A 134 -4.31 -8.46 -1.81
CA TYR A 134 -4.52 -7.72 -3.06
C TYR A 134 -3.26 -7.71 -3.94
N LEU A 135 -2.09 -7.40 -3.38
CA LEU A 135 -0.82 -7.41 -4.12
C LEU A 135 -0.43 -8.82 -4.58
N ALA A 136 -0.64 -9.84 -3.74
CA ALA A 136 -0.39 -11.23 -4.10
C ALA A 136 -1.23 -11.66 -5.33
N VAL A 137 -2.53 -11.35 -5.34
CA VAL A 137 -3.41 -11.62 -6.47
C VAL A 137 -2.96 -10.86 -7.74
N ARG A 138 -2.51 -9.62 -7.60
CA ARG A 138 -1.93 -8.87 -8.72
C ARG A 138 -0.64 -9.48 -9.25
N GLY A 139 0.17 -10.07 -8.38
CA GLY A 139 1.45 -10.73 -8.71
C GLY A 139 1.30 -12.04 -9.49
N LEU A 140 0.14 -12.72 -9.45
CA LEU A 140 -0.08 -14.04 -10.04
C LEU A 140 0.01 -14.11 -11.58
N GLY A 141 0.60 -13.13 -12.24
CA GLY A 141 0.92 -13.13 -13.67
C GLY A 141 -0.31 -13.05 -14.61
N GLY A 142 -0.07 -12.67 -15.84
CA GLY A 142 -1.09 -12.52 -16.89
C GLY A 142 -1.09 -11.12 -17.51
N THR A 143 -1.83 -10.94 -18.60
CA THR A 143 -2.01 -9.62 -19.21
C THR A 143 -2.71 -8.68 -18.24
N HIS A 144 -2.50 -7.36 -18.37
CA HIS A 144 -3.15 -6.35 -17.51
C HIS A 144 -4.67 -6.54 -17.43
N GLN A 145 -5.30 -6.98 -18.50
CA GLN A 145 -6.74 -7.31 -18.51
C GLN A 145 -7.07 -8.58 -17.71
N GLN A 146 -6.20 -9.57 -17.70
CA GLN A 146 -6.40 -10.79 -16.92
C GLN A 146 -6.18 -10.53 -15.41
N ARG A 147 -5.20 -9.69 -15.03
CA ARG A 147 -4.98 -9.27 -13.65
C ARG A 147 -6.19 -8.52 -13.10
N ALA A 148 -6.68 -7.56 -13.84
CA ALA A 148 -7.88 -6.80 -13.48
C ALA A 148 -9.13 -7.68 -13.38
N ARG A 149 -9.29 -8.67 -14.27
CA ARG A 149 -10.41 -9.63 -14.22
C ARG A 149 -10.30 -10.57 -13.02
N ARG A 150 -9.11 -11.02 -12.63
CA ARG A 150 -8.95 -11.91 -11.47
C ARG A 150 -9.29 -11.23 -10.15
N CYS A 151 -8.92 -9.97 -9.97
CA CYS A 151 -9.35 -9.20 -8.81
C CYS A 151 -10.89 -9.02 -8.75
N LEU A 152 -11.58 -9.11 -9.90
CA LEU A 152 -13.04 -9.00 -10.01
C LEU A 152 -13.75 -10.36 -9.95
N LEU A 153 -13.08 -11.45 -10.26
CA LEU A 153 -13.70 -12.77 -10.51
C LEU A 153 -13.67 -13.73 -9.31
N TYR A 154 -13.34 -13.27 -8.12
CA TYR A 154 -13.63 -14.07 -6.94
C TYR A 154 -15.14 -14.17 -6.64
N THR A 155 -15.96 -13.50 -7.45
CA THR A 155 -17.42 -13.55 -7.39
C THR A 155 -18.01 -13.97 -8.74
N SER A 156 -18.06 -15.27 -8.99
CA SER A 156 -18.91 -15.96 -9.98
C SER A 156 -18.34 -16.16 -11.39
N PRO A 157 -18.23 -17.40 -11.86
CA PRO A 157 -17.97 -17.72 -13.25
C PRO A 157 -19.15 -17.28 -14.13
N SER A 158 -18.86 -16.46 -15.17
CA SER A 158 -19.85 -16.00 -16.11
C SER A 158 -20.53 -17.20 -16.82
N PRO A 159 -21.86 -17.20 -16.97
CA PRO A 159 -22.58 -18.26 -17.69
C PRO A 159 -22.12 -18.44 -19.15
N ARG A 160 -21.46 -17.44 -19.73
CA ARG A 160 -20.97 -17.49 -21.12
C ARG A 160 -19.77 -18.42 -21.38
N ASP A 161 -18.99 -18.78 -20.37
CA ASP A 161 -17.89 -19.70 -20.53
C ASP A 161 -18.32 -21.19 -20.58
N ARG A 162 -19.51 -21.50 -20.05
CA ARG A 162 -20.05 -22.88 -20.08
C ARG A 162 -20.60 -23.30 -21.46
N THR A 163 -20.92 -22.35 -22.33
CA THR A 163 -21.46 -22.66 -23.66
C THR A 163 -20.37 -22.86 -24.70
N ARG A 164 -19.18 -22.31 -24.51
CA ARG A 164 -18.08 -22.41 -25.47
C ARG A 164 -17.31 -23.74 -25.40
N SER A 165 -17.36 -24.43 -24.28
CA SER A 165 -16.73 -25.75 -24.09
C SER A 165 -17.57 -26.93 -24.63
N ARG A 166 -18.76 -26.67 -25.19
CA ARG A 166 -19.67 -27.70 -25.71
C ARG A 166 -19.83 -27.71 -27.23
N MET A 167 -19.02 -26.97 -28.00
CA MET A 167 -19.02 -27.13 -29.45
C MET A 167 -18.06 -28.22 -29.82
N PRO A 168 -18.52 -29.40 -30.34
CA PRO A 168 -17.67 -30.39 -30.92
C PRO A 168 -17.01 -29.80 -32.17
N SER A 169 -15.70 -29.99 -32.32
CA SER A 169 -14.99 -29.68 -33.58
C SER A 169 -15.58 -30.60 -34.62
N SER A 170 -16.46 -30.08 -35.46
CA SER A 170 -16.87 -30.77 -36.70
C SER A 170 -15.71 -30.71 -37.68
N ALA A 171 -15.33 -31.89 -38.10
CA ALA A 171 -14.32 -32.24 -39.10
C ALA A 171 -14.37 -31.41 -40.40
#